data_447f065d11acc38f16ae731f7ff20075
#
_entry.id   447f065d11acc38f16ae731f7ff20075
#
_cell.length_a   1.000
_cell.length_b   1.000
_cell.length_c   1.000
_cell.angle_alpha   90.00
_cell.angle_beta   90.00
_cell.angle_gamma   90.00
#
_symmetry.space_group_name_H-M   'P 1'
#
loop_
_entity.id
_entity.type
_entity.pdbx_description
1 polymer ?
#
loop_
_entity_poly.entity_id
_entity_poly.type
_entity_poly.pdbx_seq_one_letter_code
_entity_poly.pdbx_strand_id
1 'polypeptide(L)'
;MTSLQQPAVTTLELVVRRVTLEAKGINSYELVDPEHRDLPPFTAGSHIDIHLPNGLVRQYSLSNSPGEHHRYVIGVLRDPNGSGGSAAVHQLHAGDLVKVSVPRNNFALQSGAGRSILLAGGIGVTPMKSMMHALQEQGADYELHYCCKGPEFAAFSEDMQSLIESGNVHLHFDGGDPSKSFNIKALLNDIPDGCHVYYCGPGGFMEACKNAAAHWPNGTVHFEHFKAPVKPAAPPGADAEVADGFVAKIASTGEELLVQSHDNLAQVLQKAGYPVETSCESGLCGTCKVRYLDGEVDHQDYILDDSEKAQYLTCCVSRAKSKLLVLDL
;
A
#
# COMPACT_ATOMS: atom_id res chain seq x y z
N MET A 1 17.62 -11.34 -28.95
CA MET A 1 17.43 -11.53 -27.50
C MET A 1 17.22 -10.14 -26.91
N THR A 2 15.99 -9.75 -26.75
CA THR A 2 15.62 -8.42 -26.25
C THR A 2 15.61 -8.50 -24.73
N SER A 3 16.61 -7.87 -24.08
CA SER A 3 16.61 -7.72 -22.63
C SER A 3 15.35 -6.95 -22.24
N LEU A 4 14.46 -7.56 -21.51
CA LEU A 4 13.34 -6.88 -20.85
C LEU A 4 13.94 -6.00 -19.74
N GLN A 5 14.44 -4.82 -20.11
CA GLN A 5 14.67 -3.75 -19.14
C GLN A 5 13.30 -3.43 -18.54
N GLN A 6 13.15 -3.68 -17.24
CA GLN A 6 12.02 -3.09 -16.52
C GLN A 6 12.10 -1.58 -16.75
N PRO A 7 11.00 -0.92 -17.19
CA PRO A 7 11.04 0.51 -17.40
C PRO A 7 11.38 1.18 -16.07
N ALA A 8 12.39 2.04 -16.08
CA ALA A 8 12.76 2.87 -14.92
C ALA A 8 11.51 3.59 -14.40
N VAL A 9 11.29 3.60 -13.08
CA VAL A 9 10.14 4.29 -12.48
C VAL A 9 10.20 5.74 -12.92
N THR A 10 9.24 6.14 -13.75
CA THR A 10 9.12 7.54 -14.19
C THR A 10 8.83 8.40 -12.97
N THR A 11 9.67 9.42 -12.76
CA THR A 11 9.52 10.33 -11.62
C THR A 11 9.17 11.74 -12.08
N LEU A 12 8.47 12.46 -11.22
CA LEU A 12 8.07 13.86 -11.39
C LEU A 12 8.69 14.68 -10.27
N GLU A 13 9.00 15.95 -10.54
CA GLU A 13 9.30 16.94 -9.51
C GLU A 13 8.07 17.83 -9.31
N LEU A 14 7.49 17.77 -8.11
CA LEU A 14 6.27 18.50 -7.75
C LEU A 14 6.58 19.49 -6.62
N VAL A 15 5.79 20.56 -6.56
CA VAL A 15 5.83 21.53 -5.47
C VAL A 15 4.76 21.18 -4.43
N VAL A 16 5.12 21.20 -3.16
CA VAL A 16 4.17 21.20 -2.05
C VAL A 16 3.44 22.55 -2.06
N ARG A 17 2.23 22.58 -2.60
CA ARG A 17 1.42 23.82 -2.68
C ARG A 17 0.83 24.20 -1.32
N ARG A 18 0.38 23.21 -0.57
CA ARG A 18 -0.28 23.37 0.72
C ARG A 18 0.02 22.21 1.65
N VAL A 19 0.15 22.53 2.93
CA VAL A 19 0.15 21.57 4.04
C VAL A 19 -1.02 21.93 4.94
N THR A 20 -1.90 20.96 5.23
CA THR A 20 -3.07 21.16 6.09
C THR A 20 -3.02 20.17 7.25
N LEU A 21 -3.25 20.65 8.48
CA LEU A 21 -3.45 19.79 9.64
C LEU A 21 -4.88 19.24 9.58
N GLU A 22 -5.00 17.96 9.21
CA GLU A 22 -6.30 17.28 9.05
C GLU A 22 -6.83 16.70 10.36
N ALA A 23 -5.93 16.19 11.19
CA ALA A 23 -6.26 15.56 12.46
C ALA A 23 -5.00 15.46 13.32
N LYS A 24 -5.14 15.01 14.57
CA LYS A 24 -4.01 14.87 15.50
C LYS A 24 -2.93 13.94 14.92
N GLY A 25 -1.79 14.53 14.57
CA GLY A 25 -0.65 13.84 13.97
C GLY A 25 -0.82 13.48 12.50
N ILE A 26 -1.83 14.01 11.82
CA ILE A 26 -2.08 13.76 10.39
C ILE A 26 -2.07 15.10 9.65
N ASN A 27 -1.16 15.23 8.69
CA ASN A 27 -1.16 16.33 7.74
C ASN A 27 -1.55 15.81 6.35
N SER A 28 -2.25 16.64 5.57
CA SER A 28 -2.34 16.45 4.13
C SER A 28 -1.35 17.36 3.41
N TYR A 29 -0.91 16.89 2.25
CA TYR A 29 0.04 17.58 1.37
C TYR A 29 -0.57 17.63 -0.02
N GLU A 30 -0.72 18.84 -0.54
CA GLU A 30 -1.18 19.08 -1.89
C GLU A 30 0.04 19.32 -2.78
N LEU A 31 0.22 18.45 -3.77
CA LEU A 31 1.36 18.43 -4.67
C LEU A 31 0.90 18.85 -6.07
N VAL A 32 1.60 19.78 -6.69
CA VAL A 32 1.28 20.33 -8.01
C VAL A 32 2.51 20.41 -8.89
N ASP A 33 2.32 20.41 -10.21
CA ASP A 33 3.38 20.71 -11.15
C ASP A 33 3.86 22.17 -10.98
N PRO A 34 5.16 22.46 -10.93
CA PRO A 34 5.68 23.82 -10.74
C PRO A 34 5.30 24.78 -11.86
N GLU A 35 4.98 24.27 -13.06
CA GLU A 35 4.53 25.07 -14.22
C GLU A 35 3.01 24.99 -14.41
N HIS A 36 2.26 24.46 -13.39
CA HIS A 36 0.80 24.31 -13.41
C HIS A 36 0.25 23.45 -14.56
N ARG A 37 1.06 22.51 -15.07
CA ARG A 37 0.59 21.52 -16.03
C ARG A 37 -0.28 20.46 -15.35
N ASP A 38 -1.12 19.80 -16.14
CA ASP A 38 -1.83 18.63 -15.66
C ASP A 38 -0.86 17.50 -15.33
N LEU A 39 -1.15 16.83 -14.22
CA LEU A 39 -0.42 15.66 -13.74
C LEU A 39 -0.90 14.38 -14.45
N PRO A 40 -0.06 13.35 -14.54
CA PRO A 40 -0.50 12.05 -15.02
C PRO A 40 -1.78 11.60 -14.32
N PRO A 41 -2.77 11.09 -15.07
CA PRO A 41 -4.04 10.63 -14.49
C PRO A 41 -3.81 9.43 -13.57
N PHE A 42 -4.72 9.26 -12.63
CA PHE A 42 -4.73 8.12 -11.72
C PHE A 42 -6.14 7.56 -11.56
N THR A 43 -6.25 6.37 -10.99
CA THR A 43 -7.53 5.73 -10.64
C THR A 43 -7.67 5.61 -9.13
N ALA A 44 -8.90 5.52 -8.61
CA ALA A 44 -9.16 5.39 -7.19
C ALA A 44 -8.42 4.18 -6.60
N GLY A 45 -7.77 4.37 -5.45
CA GLY A 45 -6.87 3.39 -4.83
C GLY A 45 -5.40 3.51 -5.24
N SER A 46 -5.06 4.42 -6.17
CA SER A 46 -3.66 4.67 -6.56
C SER A 46 -2.84 5.30 -5.43
N HIS A 47 -1.54 5.03 -5.48
CA HIS A 47 -0.52 5.62 -4.62
C HIS A 47 0.64 6.16 -5.43
N ILE A 48 1.44 7.02 -4.80
CA ILE A 48 2.72 7.52 -5.30
C ILE A 48 3.85 7.22 -4.32
N ASP A 49 5.06 7.08 -4.83
CA ASP A 49 6.27 7.08 -4.01
C ASP A 49 6.74 8.52 -3.78
N ILE A 50 7.12 8.85 -2.57
CA ILE A 50 7.81 10.10 -2.22
C ILE A 50 9.26 9.77 -1.94
N HIS A 51 10.19 10.36 -2.72
CA HIS A 51 11.62 10.27 -2.50
C HIS A 51 12.05 11.37 -1.54
N LEU A 52 12.47 10.98 -0.35
CA LEU A 52 12.77 11.91 0.74
C LEU A 52 14.26 12.31 0.75
N PRO A 53 14.60 13.49 1.27
CA PRO A 53 15.99 13.98 1.32
C PRO A 53 16.95 13.06 2.09
N ASN A 54 16.44 12.26 3.02
CA ASN A 54 17.22 11.27 3.78
C ASN A 54 17.46 9.95 3.03
N GLY A 55 17.12 9.90 1.72
CA GLY A 55 17.28 8.71 0.87
C GLY A 55 16.17 7.66 1.02
N LEU A 56 15.21 7.85 1.93
CA LEU A 56 14.07 6.94 2.06
C LEU A 56 13.05 7.18 0.95
N VAL A 57 12.43 6.11 0.49
CA VAL A 57 11.25 6.16 -0.39
C VAL A 57 10.05 5.64 0.41
N ARG A 58 8.92 6.35 0.36
CA ARG A 58 7.69 5.94 1.06
C ARG A 58 6.48 6.13 0.18
N GLN A 59 5.56 5.18 0.29
CA GLN A 59 4.32 5.16 -0.47
C GLN A 59 3.20 5.84 0.29
N TYR A 60 2.41 6.63 -0.44
CA TYR A 60 1.23 7.29 0.09
C TYR A 60 0.10 7.22 -0.93
N SER A 61 -1.07 6.76 -0.47
CA SER A 61 -2.27 6.70 -1.29
C SER A 61 -2.76 8.11 -1.64
N LEU A 62 -3.21 8.28 -2.87
CA LEU A 62 -3.88 9.50 -3.32
C LEU A 62 -5.28 9.55 -2.72
N SER A 63 -5.65 10.69 -2.12
CA SER A 63 -6.90 10.88 -1.40
C SER A 63 -7.88 11.82 -2.08
N ASN A 64 -7.47 12.54 -3.13
CA ASN A 64 -8.35 13.39 -3.92
C ASN A 64 -9.12 12.62 -5.01
N SER A 65 -10.07 13.29 -5.67
CA SER A 65 -10.79 12.70 -6.79
C SER A 65 -9.87 12.37 -7.95
N PRO A 66 -9.98 11.17 -8.57
CA PRO A 66 -9.27 10.85 -9.81
C PRO A 66 -9.58 11.80 -10.98
N GLY A 67 -10.72 12.49 -10.95
CA GLY A 67 -11.10 13.52 -11.92
C GLY A 67 -10.31 14.82 -11.81
N GLU A 68 -9.54 15.02 -10.72
CA GLU A 68 -8.69 16.18 -10.55
C GLU A 68 -7.30 15.95 -11.16
N HIS A 69 -7.01 16.57 -12.29
CA HIS A 69 -5.74 16.39 -12.99
C HIS A 69 -4.66 17.39 -12.60
N HIS A 70 -5.00 18.47 -11.88
CA HIS A 70 -4.10 19.58 -11.56
C HIS A 70 -3.33 19.40 -10.25
N ARG A 71 -3.61 18.34 -9.47
CA ARG A 71 -2.96 18.08 -8.18
C ARG A 71 -3.04 16.63 -7.75
N TYR A 72 -2.10 16.22 -6.90
CA TYR A 72 -2.21 15.05 -6.04
C TYR A 72 -2.34 15.47 -4.59
N VAL A 73 -3.15 14.76 -3.80
CA VAL A 73 -3.28 14.98 -2.36
C VAL A 73 -2.99 13.69 -1.64
N ILE A 74 -2.05 13.73 -0.70
CA ILE A 74 -1.73 12.60 0.17
C ILE A 74 -2.01 12.98 1.64
N GLY A 75 -2.44 12.00 2.45
CA GLY A 75 -2.56 12.13 3.90
C GLY A 75 -1.46 11.34 4.59
N VAL A 76 -0.77 11.96 5.55
CA VAL A 76 0.38 11.34 6.22
C VAL A 76 0.22 11.39 7.73
N LEU A 77 0.07 10.22 8.33
CA LEU A 77 0.14 10.04 9.78
C LEU A 77 1.60 9.99 10.22
N ARG A 78 1.99 10.87 11.15
CA ARG A 78 3.31 10.81 11.79
C ARG A 78 3.40 9.61 12.72
N ASP A 79 4.24 8.66 12.35
CA ASP A 79 4.51 7.48 13.17
C ASP A 79 5.77 7.72 14.03
N PRO A 80 5.65 7.87 15.36
CA PRO A 80 6.78 8.10 16.24
C PRO A 80 7.71 6.87 16.36
N ASN A 81 7.19 5.68 16.06
CA ASN A 81 7.92 4.41 16.14
C ASN A 81 8.32 3.88 14.75
N GLY A 82 8.11 4.68 13.70
CA GLY A 82 8.45 4.32 12.33
C GLY A 82 9.94 4.49 12.02
N SER A 83 10.34 4.06 10.83
CA SER A 83 11.72 4.16 10.32
C SER A 83 12.13 5.57 9.84
N GLY A 84 11.42 6.62 10.27
CA GLY A 84 11.75 8.01 9.97
C GLY A 84 11.10 8.59 8.70
N GLY A 85 10.47 7.79 7.85
CA GLY A 85 9.87 8.26 6.59
C GLY A 85 8.74 9.27 6.82
N SER A 86 7.72 8.93 7.61
CA SER A 86 6.62 9.86 7.92
C SER A 86 7.09 11.10 8.69
N ALA A 87 8.11 10.96 9.54
CA ALA A 87 8.71 12.09 10.23
C ALA A 87 9.39 13.05 9.24
N ALA A 88 10.07 12.53 8.21
CA ALA A 88 10.69 13.36 7.17
C ALA A 88 9.63 14.08 6.30
N VAL A 89 8.52 13.41 5.94
CA VAL A 89 7.41 14.07 5.23
C VAL A 89 6.81 15.19 6.06
N HIS A 90 6.70 15.03 7.38
CA HIS A 90 6.21 16.08 8.28
C HIS A 90 7.16 17.29 8.44
N GLN A 91 8.36 17.24 7.85
CA GLN A 91 9.25 18.41 7.73
C GLN A 91 9.07 19.17 6.43
N LEU A 92 8.25 18.69 5.51
CA LEU A 92 7.96 19.40 4.26
C LEU A 92 7.05 20.60 4.51
N HIS A 93 7.34 21.70 3.82
CA HIS A 93 6.62 22.95 3.90
C HIS A 93 6.11 23.38 2.51
N ALA A 94 5.14 24.26 2.49
CA ALA A 94 4.69 24.87 1.24
C ALA A 94 5.87 25.58 0.53
N GLY A 95 6.05 25.28 -0.74
CA GLY A 95 7.15 25.75 -1.58
C GLY A 95 8.28 24.71 -1.77
N ASP A 96 8.33 23.66 -0.96
CA ASP A 96 9.35 22.62 -1.13
C ASP A 96 9.12 21.81 -2.41
N LEU A 97 10.21 21.46 -3.09
CA LEU A 97 10.21 20.53 -4.21
C LEU A 97 10.35 19.11 -3.70
N VAL A 98 9.52 18.21 -4.21
CA VAL A 98 9.55 16.80 -3.89
C VAL A 98 9.58 15.95 -5.16
N LYS A 99 10.44 14.95 -5.16
CA LYS A 99 10.49 13.95 -6.23
C LYS A 99 9.51 12.84 -5.91
N VAL A 100 8.60 12.54 -6.85
CA VAL A 100 7.58 11.51 -6.68
C VAL A 100 7.55 10.55 -7.87
N SER A 101 7.04 9.35 -7.70
CA SER A 101 6.74 8.48 -8.85
C SER A 101 5.47 8.92 -9.56
N VAL A 102 5.28 8.47 -10.82
CA VAL A 102 3.94 8.45 -11.40
C VAL A 102 3.02 7.53 -10.57
N PRO A 103 1.69 7.79 -10.54
CA PRO A 103 0.75 6.95 -9.80
C PRO A 103 0.76 5.49 -10.27
N ARG A 104 0.68 4.58 -9.31
CA ARG A 104 0.47 3.15 -9.52
C ARG A 104 -0.73 2.68 -8.70
N ASN A 105 -1.46 1.66 -9.15
CA ASN A 105 -2.63 1.18 -8.45
C ASN A 105 -2.56 -0.33 -8.21
N ASN A 106 -2.42 -0.71 -6.95
CA ASN A 106 -2.45 -2.08 -6.46
C ASN A 106 -3.72 -2.36 -5.62
N PHE A 107 -4.61 -1.37 -5.51
CA PHE A 107 -5.84 -1.43 -4.73
C PHE A 107 -7.00 -0.82 -5.53
N ALA A 108 -7.19 -1.32 -6.75
CA ALA A 108 -8.13 -0.74 -7.69
C ALA A 108 -9.59 -0.97 -7.28
N LEU A 109 -10.39 0.08 -7.42
CA LEU A 109 -11.85 -0.02 -7.36
C LEU A 109 -12.36 -0.84 -8.54
N GLN A 110 -13.16 -1.88 -8.27
CA GLN A 110 -13.72 -2.75 -9.30
C GLN A 110 -14.89 -2.07 -10.00
N SER A 111 -14.87 -2.08 -11.33
CA SER A 111 -15.97 -1.55 -12.12
C SER A 111 -17.15 -2.52 -12.14
N GLY A 112 -18.37 -1.96 -12.12
CA GLY A 112 -19.60 -2.74 -12.24
C GLY A 112 -20.05 -3.42 -10.95
N ALA A 113 -19.48 -3.09 -9.80
CA ALA A 113 -20.01 -3.49 -8.51
C ALA A 113 -21.42 -2.92 -8.30
N GLY A 114 -22.35 -3.75 -7.80
CA GLY A 114 -23.71 -3.30 -7.47
C GLY A 114 -23.71 -2.37 -6.25
N ARG A 115 -22.83 -2.64 -5.27
CA ARG A 115 -22.61 -1.84 -4.05
C ARG A 115 -21.18 -1.96 -3.58
N SER A 116 -20.65 -0.91 -2.96
CA SER A 116 -19.32 -0.92 -2.36
C SER A 116 -19.37 -0.57 -0.87
N ILE A 117 -18.85 -1.45 -0.03
CA ILE A 117 -18.65 -1.19 1.40
C ILE A 117 -17.18 -0.84 1.61
N LEU A 118 -16.94 0.40 2.05
CA LEU A 118 -15.60 0.93 2.31
C LEU A 118 -15.36 0.94 3.83
N LEU A 119 -14.28 0.31 4.29
CA LEU A 119 -13.93 0.22 5.70
C LEU A 119 -12.57 0.88 5.91
N ALA A 120 -12.54 1.99 6.61
CA ALA A 120 -11.33 2.75 6.92
C ALA A 120 -10.97 2.69 8.40
N GLY A 121 -9.72 2.34 8.71
CA GLY A 121 -9.15 2.45 10.05
C GLY A 121 -8.10 3.55 10.10
N GLY A 122 -8.35 4.65 10.84
CA GLY A 122 -7.42 5.78 10.95
C GLY A 122 -6.98 6.32 9.59
N ILE A 123 -5.65 6.37 9.34
CA ILE A 123 -5.10 6.90 8.06
C ILE A 123 -5.44 6.04 6.84
N GLY A 124 -5.97 4.82 7.01
CA GLY A 124 -6.51 4.01 5.92
C GLY A 124 -7.71 4.65 5.20
N VAL A 125 -8.19 5.79 5.67
CA VAL A 125 -9.19 6.62 4.99
C VAL A 125 -8.68 7.19 3.67
N THR A 126 -7.38 7.33 3.46
CA THR A 126 -6.82 7.99 2.27
C THR A 126 -7.22 7.32 0.95
N PRO A 127 -7.04 6.01 0.71
CA PRO A 127 -7.53 5.37 -0.50
C PRO A 127 -9.07 5.33 -0.55
N MET A 128 -9.74 5.18 0.60
CA MET A 128 -11.21 5.14 0.67
C MET A 128 -11.83 6.46 0.24
N LYS A 129 -11.21 7.59 0.60
CA LYS A 129 -11.67 8.92 0.17
C LYS A 129 -11.61 9.06 -1.36
N SER A 130 -10.54 8.61 -1.99
CA SER A 130 -10.44 8.59 -3.45
C SER A 130 -11.48 7.67 -4.10
N MET A 131 -11.71 6.48 -3.52
CA MET A 131 -12.76 5.55 -3.98
C MET A 131 -14.16 6.16 -3.83
N MET A 132 -14.43 6.79 -2.71
CA MET A 132 -15.68 7.49 -2.46
C MET A 132 -15.98 8.56 -3.53
N HIS A 133 -14.99 9.39 -3.88
CA HIS A 133 -15.14 10.37 -4.96
C HIS A 133 -15.46 9.71 -6.30
N ALA A 134 -14.75 8.65 -6.66
CA ALA A 134 -15.00 7.93 -7.90
C ALA A 134 -16.40 7.29 -7.93
N LEU A 135 -16.87 6.72 -6.83
CA LEU A 135 -18.19 6.12 -6.71
C LEU A 135 -19.30 7.19 -6.79
N GLN A 136 -19.10 8.36 -6.19
CA GLN A 136 -20.01 9.50 -6.30
C GLN A 136 -20.14 9.98 -7.76
N GLU A 137 -19.01 10.15 -8.47
CA GLU A 137 -19.00 10.56 -9.88
C GLU A 137 -19.72 9.55 -10.78
N GLN A 138 -19.68 8.27 -10.43
CA GLN A 138 -20.37 7.19 -11.15
C GLN A 138 -21.84 7.05 -10.76
N GLY A 139 -22.31 7.73 -9.72
CA GLY A 139 -23.65 7.53 -9.15
C GLY A 139 -23.85 6.12 -8.57
N ALA A 140 -22.76 5.47 -8.15
CA ALA A 140 -22.79 4.11 -7.62
C ALA A 140 -23.25 4.07 -6.16
N ASP A 141 -23.84 2.95 -5.73
CA ASP A 141 -24.22 2.72 -4.34
C ASP A 141 -22.99 2.38 -3.49
N TYR A 142 -22.78 3.14 -2.41
CA TYR A 142 -21.68 2.89 -1.48
C TYR A 142 -21.98 3.40 -0.08
N GLU A 143 -21.26 2.83 0.88
CA GLU A 143 -21.15 3.35 2.24
C GLU A 143 -19.71 3.28 2.72
N LEU A 144 -19.29 4.30 3.49
CA LEU A 144 -17.99 4.34 4.15
C LEU A 144 -18.17 4.27 5.66
N HIS A 145 -17.61 3.24 6.28
CA HIS A 145 -17.46 3.13 7.73
C HIS A 145 -16.03 3.54 8.13
N TYR A 146 -15.91 4.67 8.79
CA TYR A 146 -14.61 5.23 9.19
C TYR A 146 -14.41 5.10 10.69
N CYS A 147 -13.49 4.23 11.09
CA CYS A 147 -13.18 3.89 12.46
C CYS A 147 -11.94 4.64 12.95
N CYS A 148 -12.08 5.40 14.04
CA CYS A 148 -11.02 6.20 14.67
C CYS A 148 -11.09 6.09 16.19
N LYS A 149 -10.02 6.53 16.87
CA LYS A 149 -10.00 6.64 18.33
C LYS A 149 -10.96 7.72 18.87
N GLY A 150 -11.15 8.79 18.14
CA GLY A 150 -11.99 9.92 18.51
C GLY A 150 -12.08 10.93 17.38
N PRO A 151 -12.95 11.96 17.51
CA PRO A 151 -13.13 12.98 16.47
C PRO A 151 -11.83 13.70 16.08
N GLU A 152 -10.93 13.94 17.03
CA GLU A 152 -9.66 14.59 16.81
C GLU A 152 -8.65 13.76 15.99
N PHE A 153 -8.96 12.50 15.73
CA PHE A 153 -8.17 11.58 14.88
C PHE A 153 -8.82 11.30 13.52
N ALA A 154 -10.02 11.87 13.27
CA ALA A 154 -10.78 11.65 12.04
C ALA A 154 -10.35 12.64 10.95
N ALA A 155 -9.25 12.34 10.25
CA ALA A 155 -8.77 13.16 9.14
C ALA A 155 -9.82 13.28 8.02
N PHE A 156 -9.87 14.44 7.35
CA PHE A 156 -10.79 14.75 6.24
C PHE A 156 -12.28 14.71 6.61
N SER A 157 -12.64 14.65 7.90
CA SER A 157 -14.06 14.61 8.30
C SER A 157 -14.82 15.89 7.93
N GLU A 158 -14.15 17.04 7.90
CA GLU A 158 -14.76 18.29 7.43
C GLU A 158 -15.13 18.23 5.95
N ASP A 159 -14.26 17.68 5.10
CA ASP A 159 -14.53 17.48 3.67
C ASP A 159 -15.71 16.51 3.41
N MET A 160 -15.95 15.58 4.34
CA MET A 160 -16.99 14.57 4.23
C MET A 160 -18.28 14.93 4.97
N GLN A 161 -18.41 16.14 5.51
CA GLN A 161 -19.53 16.53 6.38
C GLN A 161 -20.91 16.31 5.71
N SER A 162 -21.08 16.70 4.45
CA SER A 162 -22.33 16.50 3.71
C SER A 162 -22.67 15.01 3.51
N LEU A 163 -21.67 14.16 3.40
CA LEU A 163 -21.83 12.71 3.23
C LEU A 163 -22.13 12.00 4.56
N ILE A 164 -21.63 12.56 5.68
CA ILE A 164 -21.99 12.13 7.02
C ILE A 164 -23.47 12.46 7.26
N GLU A 165 -23.90 13.66 6.91
CA GLU A 165 -25.30 14.10 7.05
C GLU A 165 -26.26 13.31 6.15
N SER A 166 -25.85 12.93 4.94
CA SER A 166 -26.65 12.10 4.03
C SER A 166 -26.65 10.60 4.37
N GLY A 167 -25.79 10.16 5.30
CA GLY A 167 -25.70 8.75 5.71
C GLY A 167 -24.87 7.86 4.79
N ASN A 168 -24.08 8.43 3.87
CA ASN A 168 -23.10 7.67 3.07
C ASN A 168 -21.79 7.44 3.80
N VAL A 169 -21.49 8.25 4.85
CA VAL A 169 -20.30 8.13 5.68
C VAL A 169 -20.69 7.99 7.15
N HIS A 170 -20.20 6.95 7.78
CA HIS A 170 -20.45 6.64 9.19
C HIS A 170 -19.17 6.72 9.99
N LEU A 171 -19.08 7.65 10.96
CA LEU A 171 -17.94 7.76 11.86
C LEU A 171 -18.14 6.87 13.09
N HIS A 172 -17.14 6.07 13.44
CA HIS A 172 -17.13 5.19 14.59
C HIS A 172 -15.94 5.50 15.49
N PHE A 173 -16.21 5.76 16.77
CA PHE A 173 -15.19 6.12 17.76
C PHE A 173 -15.16 5.12 18.90
N ASP A 174 -13.99 4.51 19.14
CA ASP A 174 -13.78 3.52 20.19
C ASP A 174 -13.05 4.08 21.43
N GLY A 175 -12.61 5.33 21.38
CA GLY A 175 -11.82 5.96 22.46
C GLY A 175 -10.43 5.32 22.66
N GLY A 176 -9.99 4.46 21.73
CA GLY A 176 -8.77 3.66 21.83
C GLY A 176 -8.98 2.36 22.64
N ASP A 177 -10.22 2.00 22.94
CA ASP A 177 -10.60 0.77 23.63
C ASP A 177 -11.16 -0.24 22.60
N PRO A 178 -10.42 -1.32 22.25
CA PRO A 178 -10.86 -2.30 21.27
C PRO A 178 -12.21 -2.97 21.61
N SER A 179 -12.62 -3.00 22.88
CA SER A 179 -13.91 -3.58 23.27
C SER A 179 -15.12 -2.75 22.85
N LYS A 180 -14.88 -1.47 22.49
CA LYS A 180 -15.88 -0.52 21.99
C LYS A 180 -15.80 -0.33 20.48
N SER A 181 -14.94 -1.10 19.81
CA SER A 181 -14.78 -1.01 18.37
C SER A 181 -16.08 -1.34 17.63
N PHE A 182 -16.25 -0.71 16.46
CA PHE A 182 -17.38 -0.97 15.58
C PHE A 182 -17.49 -2.47 15.24
N ASN A 183 -18.71 -2.99 15.25
CA ASN A 183 -18.94 -4.42 14.99
C ASN A 183 -18.92 -4.73 13.48
N ILE A 184 -17.71 -4.82 12.91
CA ILE A 184 -17.47 -5.13 11.48
C ILE A 184 -18.10 -6.49 11.12
N LYS A 185 -18.07 -7.47 12.05
CA LYS A 185 -18.65 -8.80 11.81
C LYS A 185 -20.17 -8.73 11.58
N ALA A 186 -20.87 -7.88 12.32
CA ALA A 186 -22.30 -7.69 12.11
C ALA A 186 -22.61 -6.99 10.79
N LEU A 187 -21.78 -6.00 10.39
CA LEU A 187 -21.91 -5.33 9.10
C LEU A 187 -21.73 -6.28 7.92
N LEU A 188 -20.70 -7.14 7.98
CA LEU A 188 -20.34 -8.03 6.89
C LEU A 188 -21.01 -9.41 6.95
N ASN A 189 -21.95 -9.63 7.88
CA ASN A 189 -22.63 -10.93 8.05
C ASN A 189 -23.45 -11.31 6.81
N ASP A 190 -24.16 -10.35 6.22
CA ASP A 190 -24.97 -10.54 5.04
C ASP A 190 -24.20 -10.05 3.80
N ILE A 191 -24.31 -10.80 2.70
CA ILE A 191 -23.62 -10.51 1.45
C ILE A 191 -24.66 -10.07 0.42
N PRO A 192 -24.82 -8.76 0.16
CA PRO A 192 -25.69 -8.30 -0.92
C PRO A 192 -25.14 -8.73 -2.29
N ASP A 193 -26.02 -9.04 -3.23
CA ASP A 193 -25.63 -9.43 -4.59
C ASP A 193 -24.79 -8.37 -5.27
N GLY A 194 -23.65 -8.78 -5.83
CA GLY A 194 -22.71 -7.88 -6.52
C GLY A 194 -22.00 -6.88 -5.60
N CYS A 195 -22.04 -7.09 -4.28
CA CYS A 195 -21.35 -6.22 -3.33
C CYS A 195 -19.86 -6.53 -3.25
N HIS A 196 -19.05 -5.46 -3.18
CA HIS A 196 -17.61 -5.54 -2.94
C HIS A 196 -17.24 -4.83 -1.63
N VAL A 197 -16.27 -5.38 -0.90
CA VAL A 197 -15.73 -4.83 0.34
C VAL A 197 -14.30 -4.37 0.12
N TYR A 198 -13.99 -3.16 0.56
CA TYR A 198 -12.64 -2.58 0.54
C TYR A 198 -12.24 -2.19 1.95
N TYR A 199 -11.05 -2.59 2.41
CA TYR A 199 -10.61 -2.18 3.74
C TYR A 199 -9.11 -1.85 3.79
N CYS A 200 -8.80 -0.81 4.58
CA CYS A 200 -7.44 -0.37 4.85
C CYS A 200 -7.36 0.23 6.27
N GLY A 201 -6.30 -0.11 7.02
CA GLY A 201 -6.14 0.37 8.38
C GLY A 201 -4.99 -0.30 9.15
N PRO A 202 -4.91 -0.12 10.47
CA PRO A 202 -3.91 -0.74 11.32
C PRO A 202 -4.12 -2.25 11.44
N GLY A 203 -3.06 -3.00 11.80
CA GLY A 203 -3.03 -4.46 11.78
C GLY A 203 -4.21 -5.14 12.47
N GLY A 204 -4.60 -4.71 13.66
CA GLY A 204 -5.76 -5.28 14.38
C GLY A 204 -7.10 -5.06 13.67
N PHE A 205 -7.27 -3.89 13.03
CA PHE A 205 -8.43 -3.59 12.19
C PHE A 205 -8.45 -4.47 10.92
N MET A 206 -7.30 -4.61 10.26
CA MET A 206 -7.16 -5.47 9.07
C MET A 206 -7.51 -6.93 9.39
N GLU A 207 -7.06 -7.44 10.54
CA GLU A 207 -7.37 -8.80 10.99
C GLU A 207 -8.87 -8.97 11.30
N ALA A 208 -9.51 -7.98 11.92
CA ALA A 208 -10.95 -7.98 12.17
C ALA A 208 -11.76 -8.00 10.87
N CYS A 209 -11.39 -7.18 9.88
CA CYS A 209 -12.02 -7.17 8.56
C CYS A 209 -11.83 -8.49 7.83
N LYS A 210 -10.61 -9.03 7.79
CA LYS A 210 -10.29 -10.31 7.18
C LYS A 210 -11.15 -11.45 7.75
N ASN A 211 -11.23 -11.54 9.08
CA ASN A 211 -12.02 -12.56 9.76
C ASN A 211 -13.53 -12.39 9.52
N ALA A 212 -14.02 -11.14 9.50
CA ALA A 212 -15.41 -10.85 9.23
C ALA A 212 -15.82 -11.16 7.79
N ALA A 213 -14.92 -10.95 6.82
CA ALA A 213 -15.15 -11.18 5.40
C ALA A 213 -14.76 -12.59 4.92
N ALA A 214 -14.33 -13.51 5.81
CA ALA A 214 -13.81 -14.82 5.43
C ALA A 214 -14.80 -15.71 4.64
N HIS A 215 -16.09 -15.44 4.75
CA HIS A 215 -17.16 -16.19 4.07
C HIS A 215 -17.61 -15.53 2.76
N TRP A 216 -17.02 -14.37 2.40
CA TRP A 216 -17.36 -13.64 1.17
C TRP A 216 -16.79 -14.33 -0.07
N PRO A 217 -17.44 -14.21 -1.24
CA PRO A 217 -16.95 -14.82 -2.48
C PRO A 217 -15.55 -14.32 -2.86
N ASN A 218 -14.77 -15.19 -3.49
CA ASN A 218 -13.48 -14.82 -4.05
C ASN A 218 -13.62 -13.67 -5.04
N GLY A 219 -12.71 -12.69 -4.97
CA GLY A 219 -12.70 -11.53 -5.85
C GLY A 219 -13.62 -10.38 -5.45
N THR A 220 -14.37 -10.50 -4.33
CA THR A 220 -15.24 -9.43 -3.82
C THR A 220 -14.67 -8.71 -2.59
N VAL A 221 -13.57 -9.21 -2.04
CA VAL A 221 -12.90 -8.64 -0.87
C VAL A 221 -11.54 -8.09 -1.27
N HIS A 222 -11.32 -6.79 -1.05
CA HIS A 222 -10.14 -6.05 -1.46
C HIS A 222 -9.53 -5.34 -0.26
N PHE A 223 -8.20 -5.33 -0.17
CA PHE A 223 -7.51 -4.67 0.94
C PHE A 223 -6.13 -4.18 0.55
N GLU A 224 -5.65 -3.19 1.30
CA GLU A 224 -4.29 -2.69 1.19
C GLU A 224 -3.66 -2.59 2.56
N HIS A 225 -2.45 -3.11 2.71
CA HIS A 225 -1.65 -2.99 3.92
C HIS A 225 -0.68 -1.81 3.83
N PHE A 226 -0.73 -0.88 4.77
CA PHE A 226 0.25 0.20 4.88
C PHE A 226 1.51 -0.19 5.65
N LYS A 227 1.42 -1.26 6.44
CA LYS A 227 2.56 -1.89 7.12
C LYS A 227 2.46 -3.40 6.94
N ALA A 228 3.60 -4.05 6.78
CA ALA A 228 3.63 -5.50 6.77
C ALA A 228 3.03 -6.05 8.09
N PRO A 229 2.15 -7.04 8.01
CA PRO A 229 1.65 -7.72 9.19
C PRO A 229 2.81 -8.28 10.03
N VAL A 230 2.70 -8.15 11.35
CA VAL A 230 3.68 -8.77 12.27
C VAL A 230 3.53 -10.28 12.19
N LYS A 231 4.55 -10.97 11.68
CA LYS A 231 4.56 -12.43 11.70
C LYS A 231 4.69 -12.91 13.15
N PRO A 232 3.94 -13.93 13.55
CA PRO A 232 4.23 -14.63 14.80
C PRO A 232 5.69 -15.09 14.80
N ALA A 233 6.40 -14.92 15.91
CA ALA A 233 7.74 -15.47 16.04
C ALA A 233 7.68 -16.98 15.73
N ALA A 234 8.55 -17.46 14.84
CA ALA A 234 8.66 -18.89 14.58
C ALA A 234 8.94 -19.62 15.90
N PRO A 235 8.32 -20.79 16.15
CA PRO A 235 8.60 -21.55 17.35
C PRO A 235 10.09 -21.87 17.41
N PRO A 236 10.71 -21.81 18.60
CA PRO A 236 12.13 -22.13 18.76
C PRO A 236 12.41 -23.54 18.22
N GLY A 237 13.23 -23.64 17.16
CA GLY A 237 13.62 -24.92 16.53
C GLY A 237 13.09 -25.17 15.13
N ALA A 238 12.25 -24.31 14.54
CA ALA A 238 11.75 -24.47 13.16
C ALA A 238 12.76 -24.03 12.09
N ASP A 239 13.82 -23.29 12.46
CA ASP A 239 14.74 -22.63 11.51
C ASP A 239 16.10 -23.34 11.35
N ALA A 240 16.23 -24.62 11.75
CA ALA A 240 17.53 -25.27 11.80
C ALA A 240 18.11 -25.69 10.41
N GLU A 241 17.36 -25.61 9.32
CA GLU A 241 17.84 -26.07 7.98
C GLU A 241 18.12 -24.95 6.97
N VAL A 242 17.80 -23.69 7.25
CA VAL A 242 18.05 -22.51 6.35
C VAL A 242 19.12 -21.56 6.93
N ALA A 243 19.89 -22.00 7.89
CA ALA A 243 20.88 -21.17 8.61
C ALA A 243 22.04 -20.64 7.73
N ASP A 244 22.29 -21.21 6.55
CA ASP A 244 23.48 -20.90 5.72
C ASP A 244 23.23 -19.98 4.51
N GLY A 245 22.01 -19.46 4.30
CA GLY A 245 21.71 -18.68 3.11
C GLY A 245 21.40 -19.53 1.88
N PHE A 246 21.32 -18.90 0.71
CA PHE A 246 21.09 -19.54 -0.58
C PHE A 246 21.90 -18.87 -1.69
N VAL A 247 22.02 -19.53 -2.83
CA VAL A 247 22.66 -18.97 -4.04
C VAL A 247 21.59 -18.48 -5.00
N ALA A 248 21.64 -17.21 -5.37
CA ALA A 248 20.88 -16.64 -6.47
C ALA A 248 21.72 -16.69 -7.75
N LYS A 249 21.26 -17.46 -8.74
CA LYS A 249 21.93 -17.59 -10.04
C LYS A 249 21.18 -16.75 -11.07
N ILE A 250 21.92 -15.93 -11.79
CA ILE A 250 21.39 -15.08 -12.85
C ILE A 250 21.37 -15.85 -14.16
N ALA A 251 20.22 -16.01 -14.76
CA ALA A 251 20.06 -16.88 -15.94
C ALA A 251 20.81 -16.34 -17.17
N SER A 252 20.86 -15.02 -17.37
CA SER A 252 21.50 -14.41 -18.55
C SER A 252 23.03 -14.47 -18.52
N THR A 253 23.64 -14.38 -17.33
CA THR A 253 25.11 -14.31 -17.16
C THR A 253 25.70 -15.60 -16.61
N GLY A 254 24.90 -16.42 -15.92
CA GLY A 254 25.34 -17.57 -15.15
C GLY A 254 26.03 -17.19 -13.82
N GLU A 255 26.07 -15.90 -13.45
CA GLU A 255 26.67 -15.43 -12.20
C GLU A 255 25.92 -15.98 -11.00
N GLU A 256 26.65 -16.39 -9.97
CA GLU A 256 26.13 -16.95 -8.73
C GLU A 256 26.44 -15.99 -7.58
N LEU A 257 25.39 -15.50 -6.93
CA LEU A 257 25.44 -14.54 -5.83
C LEU A 257 25.01 -15.23 -4.53
N LEU A 258 25.88 -15.23 -3.53
CA LEU A 258 25.54 -15.75 -2.21
C LEU A 258 24.67 -14.74 -1.47
N VAL A 259 23.47 -15.17 -1.04
CA VAL A 259 22.53 -14.39 -0.22
C VAL A 259 22.51 -15.01 1.17
N GLN A 260 23.14 -14.34 2.13
CA GLN A 260 23.23 -14.82 3.52
C GLN A 260 21.86 -14.73 4.22
N SER A 261 21.73 -15.37 5.40
CA SER A 261 20.44 -15.39 6.14
C SER A 261 19.92 -14.00 6.51
N HIS A 262 20.80 -13.03 6.73
CA HIS A 262 20.48 -11.64 7.08
C HIS A 262 20.44 -10.67 5.89
N ASP A 263 20.79 -11.13 4.68
CA ASP A 263 20.81 -10.29 3.49
C ASP A 263 19.40 -10.10 2.88
N ASN A 264 19.19 -8.95 2.28
CA ASN A 264 18.07 -8.65 1.41
C ASN A 264 18.47 -8.98 -0.03
N LEU A 265 17.75 -9.89 -0.70
CA LEU A 265 18.07 -10.32 -2.06
C LEU A 265 18.11 -9.14 -3.04
N ALA A 266 17.18 -8.17 -2.92
CA ALA A 266 17.17 -7.00 -3.80
C ALA A 266 18.47 -6.19 -3.65
N GLN A 267 18.96 -5.99 -2.43
CA GLN A 267 20.22 -5.27 -2.18
C GLN A 267 21.44 -6.03 -2.69
N VAL A 268 21.45 -7.37 -2.60
CA VAL A 268 22.53 -8.20 -3.15
C VAL A 268 22.57 -8.05 -4.67
N LEU A 269 21.42 -8.13 -5.33
CA LEU A 269 21.29 -7.93 -6.79
C LEU A 269 21.73 -6.52 -7.23
N GLN A 270 21.30 -5.48 -6.51
CA GLN A 270 21.70 -4.09 -6.80
C GLN A 270 23.20 -3.88 -6.65
N LYS A 271 23.82 -4.43 -5.60
CA LYS A 271 25.30 -4.37 -5.40
C LYS A 271 26.07 -5.08 -6.50
N ALA A 272 25.51 -6.14 -7.06
CA ALA A 272 26.08 -6.87 -8.21
C ALA A 272 25.81 -6.16 -9.55
N GLY A 273 25.07 -5.03 -9.56
CA GLY A 273 24.81 -4.24 -10.76
C GLY A 273 23.54 -4.62 -11.53
N TYR A 274 22.71 -5.49 -10.98
CA TYR A 274 21.43 -5.86 -11.60
C TYR A 274 20.36 -4.80 -11.32
N PRO A 275 19.56 -4.41 -12.34
CA PRO A 275 18.59 -3.32 -12.24
C PRO A 275 17.30 -3.77 -11.53
N VAL A 276 17.39 -4.04 -10.24
CA VAL A 276 16.23 -4.32 -9.39
C VAL A 276 15.82 -3.05 -8.66
N GLU A 277 14.64 -2.55 -8.96
CA GLU A 277 14.11 -1.38 -8.27
C GLU A 277 13.46 -1.78 -6.93
N THR A 278 13.57 -0.92 -5.92
CA THR A 278 12.90 -1.08 -4.63
C THR A 278 12.14 0.18 -4.27
N SER A 279 11.06 0.05 -3.50
CA SER A 279 10.29 1.18 -2.97
C SER A 279 9.92 0.91 -1.50
N CYS A 280 8.91 0.10 -1.19
CA CYS A 280 8.45 -0.11 0.18
C CYS A 280 9.39 -0.98 1.03
N GLU A 281 10.20 -1.83 0.44
CA GLU A 281 11.09 -2.82 1.08
C GLU A 281 10.40 -3.70 2.14
N SER A 282 9.09 -3.89 1.99
CA SER A 282 8.24 -4.59 2.96
C SER A 282 7.27 -5.59 2.31
N GLY A 283 7.45 -5.90 1.02
CA GLY A 283 6.63 -6.87 0.29
C GLY A 283 5.20 -6.39 -0.01
N LEU A 284 4.96 -5.07 -0.05
CA LEU A 284 3.62 -4.49 -0.17
C LEU A 284 3.36 -3.83 -1.54
N CYS A 285 4.39 -3.53 -2.34
CA CYS A 285 4.23 -2.70 -3.53
C CYS A 285 4.52 -3.39 -4.86
N GLY A 286 5.21 -4.52 -4.85
CA GLY A 286 5.57 -5.26 -6.06
C GLY A 286 6.67 -4.61 -6.91
N THR A 287 7.23 -3.44 -6.56
CA THR A 287 8.28 -2.77 -7.33
C THR A 287 9.51 -3.65 -7.56
N CYS A 288 9.87 -4.47 -6.57
CA CYS A 288 11.00 -5.40 -6.62
C CYS A 288 10.61 -6.81 -7.13
N LYS A 289 9.52 -6.93 -7.88
CA LYS A 289 9.06 -8.21 -8.44
C LYS A 289 10.02 -8.67 -9.53
N VAL A 290 10.58 -9.86 -9.38
CA VAL A 290 11.48 -10.51 -10.34
C VAL A 290 10.94 -11.89 -10.67
N ARG A 291 11.04 -12.30 -11.93
CA ARG A 291 10.71 -13.65 -12.35
C ARG A 291 11.81 -14.63 -11.93
N TYR A 292 11.41 -15.82 -11.48
CA TYR A 292 12.35 -16.91 -11.25
C TYR A 292 12.04 -18.08 -12.21
N LEU A 293 13.06 -18.86 -12.56
CA LEU A 293 13.00 -19.94 -13.54
C LEU A 293 13.10 -21.30 -12.87
N ASP A 294 13.79 -21.38 -11.72
CA ASP A 294 14.00 -22.64 -10.99
C ASP A 294 14.26 -22.35 -9.51
N GLY A 295 13.96 -23.31 -8.67
CA GLY A 295 14.08 -23.24 -7.21
C GLY A 295 12.74 -23.08 -6.50
N GLU A 296 12.75 -23.27 -5.18
CA GLU A 296 11.58 -23.10 -4.32
C GLU A 296 11.67 -21.76 -3.59
N VAL A 297 10.62 -20.93 -3.67
CA VAL A 297 10.55 -19.61 -3.05
C VAL A 297 9.78 -19.66 -1.74
N ASP A 298 10.34 -19.04 -0.69
CA ASP A 298 9.62 -18.66 0.52
C ASP A 298 9.04 -17.26 0.32
N HIS A 299 7.79 -17.21 -0.12
CA HIS A 299 7.07 -15.96 -0.36
C HIS A 299 6.72 -15.27 0.96
N GLN A 300 7.24 -14.07 1.12
CA GLN A 300 7.05 -13.25 2.32
C GLN A 300 6.31 -11.94 2.03
N ASP A 301 5.83 -11.80 0.79
CA ASP A 301 5.05 -10.66 0.34
C ASP A 301 3.54 -10.83 0.65
N TYR A 302 2.82 -9.71 0.48
CA TYR A 302 1.37 -9.60 0.70
C TYR A 302 0.65 -9.09 -0.55
N ILE A 303 1.33 -9.11 -1.73
CA ILE A 303 0.80 -8.51 -2.95
C ILE A 303 0.64 -9.50 -4.10
N LEU A 304 1.46 -10.54 -4.18
CA LEU A 304 1.37 -11.53 -5.24
C LEU A 304 0.24 -12.52 -4.97
N ASP A 305 -0.59 -12.76 -5.98
CA ASP A 305 -1.55 -13.86 -5.94
C ASP A 305 -0.88 -15.23 -6.21
N ASP A 306 -1.64 -16.32 -6.10
CA ASP A 306 -1.08 -17.67 -6.26
C ASP A 306 -0.55 -17.94 -7.68
N SER A 307 -1.13 -17.32 -8.70
CA SER A 307 -0.68 -17.46 -10.09
C SER A 307 0.63 -16.71 -10.33
N GLU A 308 0.78 -15.55 -9.72
CA GLU A 308 2.01 -14.75 -9.74
C GLU A 308 3.12 -15.43 -8.94
N LYS A 309 2.82 -15.95 -7.75
CA LYS A 309 3.78 -16.69 -6.91
C LYS A 309 4.39 -17.89 -7.59
N ALA A 310 3.69 -18.49 -8.55
CA ALA A 310 4.23 -19.60 -9.34
C ALA A 310 5.38 -19.19 -10.29
N GLN A 311 5.59 -17.89 -10.53
CA GLN A 311 6.56 -17.39 -11.51
C GLN A 311 7.41 -16.23 -11.01
N TYR A 312 6.95 -15.48 -9.99
CA TYR A 312 7.57 -14.25 -9.53
C TYR A 312 7.79 -14.28 -8.01
N LEU A 313 8.77 -13.52 -7.58
CA LEU A 313 8.99 -13.21 -6.16
C LEU A 313 9.24 -11.72 -5.98
N THR A 314 9.02 -11.22 -4.77
CA THR A 314 9.44 -9.88 -4.37
C THR A 314 10.80 -9.95 -3.67
N CYS A 315 11.85 -9.49 -4.33
CA CYS A 315 13.23 -9.65 -3.87
C CYS A 315 13.53 -8.97 -2.52
N CYS A 316 12.75 -7.97 -2.11
CA CYS A 316 13.00 -7.24 -0.87
C CYS A 316 12.68 -8.04 0.41
N VAL A 317 11.79 -9.04 0.33
CA VAL A 317 11.35 -9.81 1.50
C VAL A 317 11.38 -11.32 1.29
N SER A 318 11.16 -11.81 0.05
CA SER A 318 11.12 -13.24 -0.23
C SER A 318 12.52 -13.85 -0.22
N ARG A 319 12.58 -15.13 0.08
CA ARG A 319 13.82 -15.91 0.16
C ARG A 319 13.68 -17.21 -0.63
N ALA A 320 14.76 -17.96 -0.80
CA ALA A 320 14.66 -19.31 -1.30
C ALA A 320 14.52 -20.31 -0.14
N LYS A 321 13.69 -21.34 -0.33
CA LYS A 321 13.67 -22.57 0.48
C LYS A 321 14.70 -23.57 -0.03
N SER A 322 14.98 -23.55 -1.34
CA SER A 322 16.04 -24.33 -1.97
C SER A 322 17.39 -23.68 -1.79
N LYS A 323 18.48 -24.45 -1.90
CA LYS A 323 19.86 -23.92 -1.87
C LYS A 323 20.21 -23.05 -3.08
N LEU A 324 19.50 -23.22 -4.19
CA LEU A 324 19.68 -22.48 -5.43
C LEU A 324 18.34 -21.90 -5.88
N LEU A 325 18.36 -20.64 -6.32
CA LEU A 325 17.24 -19.95 -6.96
C LEU A 325 17.74 -19.32 -8.27
N VAL A 326 17.15 -19.67 -9.38
CA VAL A 326 17.53 -19.13 -10.70
C VAL A 326 16.60 -17.98 -11.06
N LEU A 327 17.17 -16.80 -11.25
CA LEU A 327 16.44 -15.57 -11.57
C LEU A 327 16.53 -15.22 -13.05
N ASP A 328 15.43 -14.76 -13.63
CA ASP A 328 15.33 -14.29 -15.01
C ASP A 328 15.76 -12.82 -15.09
N LEU A 329 17.05 -12.60 -14.92
CA LEU A 329 17.74 -11.31 -14.97
C LEU A 329 18.90 -11.34 -15.94
#